data_71a9cff7a61da464ab578df921a35ae0
#
_entry.id   71a9cff7a61da464ab578df921a35ae0
#
_cell.length_a   1.000
_cell.length_b   1.000
_cell.length_c   1.000
_cell.angle_alpha   90.00
_cell.angle_beta   90.00
_cell.angle_gamma   90.00
#
_symmetry.space_group_name_H-M   'P 1'
#
loop_
_entity.id
_entity.type
_entity.pdbx_description
1 polymer ?
#
loop_
_entity_poly.entity_id
_entity_poly.type
_entity_poly.pdbx_seq_one_letter_code
_entity_poly.pdbx_strand_id
1 'polypeptide(L)'
;MGQWSRAEIDQAFGEYQRKAAEAGASGDWRAWADQFTEDATYIEHHYGTFHGREAIFQWISGCMSEYPGRDMPEFPIEWYVIDEGRGWVVCQVWNRMKDPGDGSIHQEYNFTLLKYAGDNRWSYEEDIYNPMRFGAMVAEWEAARKAAAAG
;
A
#
# COMPACT_ATOMS: atom_id res chain seq x y z
N MET A 1 -10.19 13.79 23.42
CA MET A 1 -8.73 13.75 23.30
C MET A 1 -8.28 12.34 23.01
N GLY A 2 -7.42 12.16 22.03
CA GLY A 2 -6.94 10.84 21.64
C GLY A 2 -5.87 10.29 22.58
N GLN A 3 -5.60 9.01 22.45
CA GLN A 3 -4.57 8.30 23.20
C GLN A 3 -3.16 8.71 22.77
N TRP A 4 -3.00 9.09 21.50
CA TRP A 4 -1.71 9.48 20.93
C TRP A 4 -1.81 10.86 20.32
N SER A 5 -0.69 11.58 20.26
CA SER A 5 -0.67 12.91 19.65
C SER A 5 -0.71 12.80 18.11
N ARG A 6 -1.22 13.85 17.48
CA ARG A 6 -1.18 13.97 16.02
C ARG A 6 0.24 13.81 15.48
N ALA A 7 1.22 14.41 16.18
CA ALA A 7 2.62 14.36 15.75
C ALA A 7 3.16 12.94 15.77
N GLU A 8 2.80 12.14 16.77
CA GLU A 8 3.21 10.73 16.84
C GLU A 8 2.61 9.92 15.69
N ILE A 9 1.31 10.11 15.43
CA ILE A 9 0.61 9.40 14.35
C ILE A 9 1.20 9.79 12.99
N ASP A 10 1.46 11.08 12.79
CA ASP A 10 2.04 11.60 11.55
C ASP A 10 3.43 11.01 11.30
N GLN A 11 4.26 10.94 12.33
CA GLN A 11 5.58 10.32 12.25
C GLN A 11 5.49 8.83 11.92
N ALA A 12 4.57 8.10 12.56
CA ALA A 12 4.36 6.68 12.28
C ALA A 12 3.88 6.46 10.84
N PHE A 13 3.04 7.36 10.34
CA PHE A 13 2.58 7.29 8.94
C PHE A 13 3.71 7.58 7.96
N GLY A 14 4.62 8.49 8.28
CA GLY A 14 5.84 8.71 7.50
C GLY A 14 6.70 7.46 7.40
N GLU A 15 6.88 6.76 8.52
CA GLU A 15 7.60 5.48 8.55
C GLU A 15 6.88 4.40 7.72
N TYR A 16 5.56 4.36 7.80
CA TYR A 16 4.75 3.44 6.99
C TYR A 16 5.00 3.67 5.50
N GLN A 17 4.99 4.93 5.05
CA GLN A 17 5.26 5.28 3.66
C GLN A 17 6.68 4.90 3.23
N ARG A 18 7.67 5.19 4.07
CA ARG A 18 9.07 4.89 3.79
C ARG A 18 9.28 3.38 3.62
N LYS A 19 8.72 2.58 4.51
CA LYS A 19 8.85 1.11 4.45
C LYS A 19 8.10 0.51 3.26
N ALA A 20 6.97 1.10 2.85
CA ALA A 20 6.28 0.70 1.63
C ALA A 20 7.15 0.94 0.39
N ALA A 21 7.80 2.11 0.31
CA ALA A 21 8.71 2.43 -0.79
C ALA A 21 9.91 1.48 -0.84
N GLU A 22 10.51 1.17 0.31
CA GLU A 22 11.63 0.23 0.41
C GLU A 22 11.22 -1.18 0.00
N ALA A 23 10.05 -1.64 0.46
CA ALA A 23 9.53 -2.96 0.12
C ALA A 23 9.22 -3.07 -1.37
N GLY A 24 8.62 -2.04 -1.96
CA GLY A 24 8.34 -1.99 -3.39
C GLY A 24 9.61 -2.06 -4.23
N ALA A 25 10.67 -1.37 -3.81
CA ALA A 25 11.96 -1.35 -4.51
C ALA A 25 12.73 -2.66 -4.37
N SER A 26 12.69 -3.30 -3.20
CA SER A 26 13.49 -4.50 -2.89
C SER A 26 12.76 -5.82 -3.11
N GLY A 27 11.43 -5.82 -3.04
CA GLY A 27 10.61 -7.03 -3.01
C GLY A 27 10.55 -7.69 -1.63
N ASP A 28 11.19 -7.12 -0.63
CA ASP A 28 11.18 -7.63 0.76
C ASP A 28 10.14 -6.87 1.58
N TRP A 29 9.05 -7.54 1.92
CA TRP A 29 7.92 -6.96 2.64
C TRP A 29 7.96 -7.22 4.15
N ARG A 30 9.05 -7.81 4.67
CA ARG A 30 9.13 -8.16 6.11
C ARG A 30 9.04 -6.92 7.01
N ALA A 31 9.87 -5.92 6.76
CA ALA A 31 9.89 -4.71 7.60
C ALA A 31 8.58 -3.93 7.51
N TRP A 32 7.95 -3.91 6.34
CA TRP A 32 6.63 -3.28 6.18
C TRP A 32 5.57 -4.03 7.01
N ALA A 33 5.52 -5.35 6.91
CA ALA A 33 4.56 -6.17 7.66
C ALA A 33 4.78 -6.09 9.18
N ASP A 34 6.03 -5.93 9.62
CA ASP A 34 6.35 -5.81 11.04
C ASP A 34 5.84 -4.54 11.69
N GLN A 35 5.34 -3.59 10.91
CA GLN A 35 4.63 -2.41 11.43
C GLN A 35 3.22 -2.71 11.91
N PHE A 36 2.70 -3.89 11.64
CA PHE A 36 1.40 -4.31 12.15
C PHE A 36 1.57 -4.99 13.50
N THR A 37 0.54 -4.87 14.37
CA THR A 37 0.51 -5.63 15.61
C THR A 37 0.37 -7.13 15.31
N GLU A 38 0.73 -7.98 16.27
CA GLU A 38 0.65 -9.44 16.09
C GLU A 38 -0.76 -9.92 15.74
N ASP A 39 -1.78 -9.21 16.24
CA ASP A 39 -3.20 -9.53 16.08
C ASP A 39 -3.92 -8.59 15.09
N ALA A 40 -3.18 -7.86 14.27
CA ALA A 40 -3.76 -6.88 13.34
C ALA A 40 -4.73 -7.51 12.36
N THR A 41 -5.69 -6.72 11.92
CA THR A 41 -6.64 -7.10 10.86
C THR A 41 -6.36 -6.26 9.61
N TYR A 42 -6.24 -6.93 8.48
CA TYR A 42 -6.08 -6.30 7.16
C TYR A 42 -7.23 -6.72 6.27
N ILE A 43 -8.03 -5.77 5.80
CA ILE A 43 -9.13 -6.03 4.88
C ILE A 43 -8.75 -5.48 3.50
N GLU A 44 -8.63 -6.39 2.56
CA GLU A 44 -8.43 -6.05 1.16
C GLU A 44 -9.64 -6.59 0.38
N HIS A 45 -10.46 -5.68 -0.14
CA HIS A 45 -11.79 -6.02 -0.62
C HIS A 45 -11.81 -6.95 -1.83
N HIS A 46 -10.70 -7.10 -2.53
CA HIS A 46 -10.58 -8.05 -3.65
C HIS A 46 -10.04 -9.42 -3.19
N TYR A 47 -9.05 -9.41 -2.28
CA TYR A 47 -8.37 -10.63 -1.84
C TYR A 47 -8.94 -11.24 -0.57
N GLY A 48 -9.57 -10.44 0.30
CA GLY A 48 -10.17 -10.94 1.53
C GLY A 48 -9.65 -10.29 2.80
N THR A 49 -9.87 -10.95 3.93
CA THR A 49 -9.47 -10.48 5.24
C THR A 49 -8.35 -11.35 5.81
N PHE A 50 -7.31 -10.69 6.31
CA PHE A 50 -6.14 -11.36 6.87
C PHE A 50 -6.00 -10.99 8.34
N HIS A 51 -5.87 -12.01 9.20
CA HIS A 51 -5.75 -11.84 10.64
C HIS A 51 -4.33 -12.18 11.09
N GLY A 52 -3.69 -11.21 11.73
CA GLY A 52 -2.36 -11.35 12.27
C GLY A 52 -1.24 -10.95 11.31
N ARG A 53 -0.16 -10.47 11.91
CA ARG A 53 1.03 -9.97 11.18
C ARG A 53 1.56 -10.98 10.18
N GLU A 54 1.66 -12.26 10.56
CA GLU A 54 2.22 -13.28 9.68
C GLU A 54 1.34 -13.57 8.48
N ALA A 55 0.01 -13.58 8.66
CA ALA A 55 -0.93 -13.76 7.55
C ALA A 55 -0.83 -12.58 6.57
N ILE A 56 -0.70 -11.37 7.10
CA ILE A 56 -0.50 -10.15 6.30
C ILE A 56 0.82 -10.25 5.50
N PHE A 57 1.90 -10.66 6.16
CA PHE A 57 3.20 -10.83 5.52
C PHE A 57 3.14 -11.86 4.38
N GLN A 58 2.56 -13.03 4.65
CA GLN A 58 2.47 -14.09 3.64
C GLN A 58 1.65 -13.65 2.43
N TRP A 59 0.53 -13.00 2.66
CA TRP A 59 -0.31 -12.50 1.58
C TRP A 59 0.40 -11.44 0.74
N ILE A 60 0.95 -10.39 1.38
CA ILE A 60 1.56 -9.28 0.65
C ILE A 60 2.80 -9.74 -0.13
N SER A 61 3.61 -10.62 0.48
CA SER A 61 4.80 -11.17 -0.17
C SER A 61 4.44 -11.96 -1.42
N GLY A 62 3.41 -12.78 -1.35
CA GLY A 62 2.90 -13.53 -2.50
C GLY A 62 2.33 -12.61 -3.58
N CYS A 63 1.45 -11.70 -3.19
CA CYS A 63 0.80 -10.77 -4.09
C CYS A 63 1.81 -9.89 -4.85
N MET A 64 2.82 -9.37 -4.15
CA MET A 64 3.79 -8.44 -4.73
C MET A 64 4.98 -9.14 -5.40
N SER A 65 5.09 -10.45 -5.31
CA SER A 65 6.11 -11.23 -6.03
C SER A 65 5.64 -11.71 -7.40
N GLU A 66 4.35 -11.60 -7.69
CA GLU A 66 3.75 -12.07 -8.93
C GLU A 66 3.24 -10.89 -9.77
N TYR A 67 3.08 -11.13 -11.07
CA TYR A 67 2.48 -10.16 -11.98
C TYR A 67 1.01 -9.92 -11.60
N PRO A 68 0.49 -8.68 -11.59
CA PRO A 68 1.20 -7.43 -11.93
C PRO A 68 1.88 -6.76 -10.73
N GLY A 69 1.70 -7.26 -9.51
CA GLY A 69 2.20 -6.64 -8.28
C GLY A 69 3.71 -6.41 -8.29
N ARG A 70 4.48 -7.38 -8.80
CA ARG A 70 5.94 -7.28 -8.88
C ARG A 70 6.43 -6.10 -9.75
N ASP A 71 5.58 -5.59 -10.62
CA ASP A 71 5.88 -4.47 -11.51
C ASP A 71 5.27 -3.15 -11.03
N MET A 72 4.78 -3.12 -9.78
CA MET A 72 4.12 -1.98 -9.17
C MET A 72 4.85 -1.56 -7.88
N PRO A 73 6.03 -0.91 -8.00
CA PRO A 73 6.92 -0.68 -6.84
C PRO A 73 6.65 0.60 -6.07
N GLU A 74 5.80 1.50 -6.55
CA GLU A 74 5.65 2.83 -5.96
C GLU A 74 4.23 3.06 -5.46
N PHE A 75 4.13 3.70 -4.27
CA PHE A 75 2.87 3.94 -3.60
C PHE A 75 2.78 5.40 -3.10
N PRO A 76 2.81 6.40 -4.01
CA PRO A 76 2.78 7.80 -3.59
C PRO A 76 1.43 8.16 -2.97
N ILE A 77 1.49 8.96 -1.91
CA ILE A 77 0.30 9.46 -1.21
C ILE A 77 -0.14 10.77 -1.84
N GLU A 78 -1.38 10.82 -2.33
CA GLU A 78 -1.95 12.04 -2.90
C GLU A 78 -2.35 13.02 -1.79
N TRP A 79 -3.05 12.52 -0.77
CA TRP A 79 -3.42 13.28 0.42
C TRP A 79 -3.68 12.30 1.58
N TYR A 80 -3.65 12.84 2.79
CA TYR A 80 -4.08 12.09 3.97
C TYR A 80 -4.65 13.01 5.03
N VAL A 81 -5.49 12.45 5.89
CA VAL A 81 -6.04 13.11 7.07
C VAL A 81 -5.83 12.24 8.29
N ILE A 82 -5.64 12.87 9.44
CA ILE A 82 -5.47 12.20 10.71
C ILE A 82 -6.65 12.57 11.61
N ASP A 83 -7.35 11.56 12.12
CA ASP A 83 -8.31 11.71 13.21
C ASP A 83 -7.56 11.39 14.51
N GLU A 84 -7.07 12.44 15.17
CA GLU A 84 -6.28 12.30 16.41
C GLU A 84 -7.12 11.65 17.52
N GLY A 85 -8.40 11.96 17.57
CA GLY A 85 -9.30 11.41 18.60
C GLY A 85 -9.41 9.90 18.55
N ARG A 86 -9.43 9.32 17.36
CA ARG A 86 -9.49 7.88 17.16
C ARG A 86 -8.14 7.21 16.94
N GLY A 87 -7.12 7.98 16.60
CA GLY A 87 -5.83 7.43 16.17
C GLY A 87 -5.88 6.83 14.77
N TRP A 88 -6.67 7.41 13.87
CA TRP A 88 -6.87 6.90 12.52
C TRP A 88 -6.22 7.79 11.47
N VAL A 89 -5.76 7.16 10.39
CA VAL A 89 -5.29 7.85 9.18
C VAL A 89 -6.12 7.35 8.01
N VAL A 90 -6.63 8.29 7.21
CA VAL A 90 -7.28 7.99 5.93
C VAL A 90 -6.47 8.66 4.84
N CYS A 91 -6.14 7.92 3.78
CA CYS A 91 -5.33 8.45 2.69
C CYS A 91 -5.77 7.94 1.33
N GLN A 92 -5.43 8.70 0.29
CA GLN A 92 -5.48 8.26 -1.09
C GLN A 92 -4.08 7.86 -1.52
N VAL A 93 -3.92 6.60 -1.90
CA VAL A 93 -2.65 6.00 -2.30
C VAL A 93 -2.71 5.72 -3.78
N TRP A 94 -1.73 6.21 -4.54
CA TRP A 94 -1.49 5.76 -5.90
C TRP A 94 -0.70 4.46 -5.88
N ASN A 95 -1.09 3.51 -6.71
CA ASN A 95 -0.37 2.28 -6.95
C ASN A 95 0.21 2.40 -8.36
N ARG A 96 1.51 2.67 -8.44
CA ARG A 96 2.15 3.05 -9.69
C ARG A 96 3.00 1.92 -10.25
N MET A 97 2.76 1.59 -11.51
CA MET A 97 3.58 0.64 -12.24
C MET A 97 4.96 1.24 -12.51
N LYS A 98 5.97 0.39 -12.64
CA LYS A 98 7.29 0.84 -13.11
C LYS A 98 7.17 1.43 -14.51
N ASP A 99 8.16 2.25 -14.90
CA ASP A 99 8.23 2.82 -16.25
C ASP A 99 8.13 1.70 -17.29
N PRO A 100 7.18 1.77 -18.23
CA PRO A 100 7.07 0.74 -19.28
C PRO A 100 8.16 0.82 -20.34
N GLY A 101 9.00 1.87 -20.32
CA GLY A 101 10.09 2.08 -21.25
C GLY A 101 9.94 3.35 -22.11
N ASP A 102 8.86 4.11 -21.94
CA ASP A 102 8.60 5.34 -22.70
C ASP A 102 8.41 6.56 -21.77
N GLY A 103 8.61 6.39 -20.46
CA GLY A 103 8.44 7.45 -19.46
C GLY A 103 7.01 7.75 -19.09
N SER A 104 6.02 7.03 -19.62
CA SER A 104 4.62 7.25 -19.26
C SER A 104 4.31 6.72 -17.88
N ILE A 105 3.34 7.38 -17.20
CA ILE A 105 2.92 7.01 -15.86
C ILE A 105 1.59 6.27 -15.95
N HIS A 106 1.56 5.08 -15.36
CA HIS A 106 0.36 4.24 -15.26
C HIS A 106 0.14 3.92 -13.79
N GLN A 107 -0.99 4.37 -13.26
CA GLN A 107 -1.31 4.21 -11.85
C GLN A 107 -2.82 4.22 -11.62
N GLU A 108 -3.23 3.59 -10.54
CA GLU A 108 -4.61 3.64 -10.06
C GLU A 108 -4.59 3.80 -8.54
N TYR A 109 -5.61 4.42 -7.97
CA TYR A 109 -5.62 4.72 -6.55
C TYR A 109 -6.53 3.79 -5.75
N ASN A 110 -6.22 3.67 -4.47
CA ASN A 110 -7.12 3.14 -3.45
C ASN A 110 -7.22 4.13 -2.30
N PHE A 111 -8.29 4.02 -1.52
CA PHE A 111 -8.38 4.65 -0.21
C PHE A 111 -7.96 3.65 0.85
N THR A 112 -7.14 4.10 1.78
CA THR A 112 -6.67 3.28 2.90
C THR A 112 -7.10 3.90 4.21
N LEU A 113 -7.67 3.08 5.09
CA LEU A 113 -7.90 3.40 6.49
C LEU A 113 -6.89 2.63 7.34
N LEU A 114 -6.11 3.35 8.15
CA LEU A 114 -5.17 2.77 9.12
C LEU A 114 -5.63 3.14 10.53
N LYS A 115 -5.51 2.19 11.47
CA LYS A 115 -5.76 2.45 12.90
C LYS A 115 -4.48 2.25 13.68
N TYR A 116 -4.03 3.30 14.34
CA TYR A 116 -2.77 3.31 15.08
C TYR A 116 -2.90 2.57 16.41
N ALA A 117 -1.84 1.88 16.80
CA ALA A 117 -1.79 1.10 18.04
C ALA A 117 -0.66 1.55 18.99
N GLY A 118 0.07 2.62 18.66
CA GLY A 118 1.24 3.05 19.41
C GLY A 118 2.51 2.32 18.94
N ASP A 119 3.65 2.77 19.38
CA ASP A 119 4.96 2.16 19.12
C ASP A 119 5.26 1.93 17.63
N ASN A 120 4.87 2.87 16.77
CA ASN A 120 4.99 2.77 15.32
C ASN A 120 4.29 1.52 14.74
N ARG A 121 3.19 1.08 15.36
CA ARG A 121 2.45 -0.09 14.91
C ARG A 121 1.00 0.25 14.58
N TRP A 122 0.45 -0.51 13.65
CA TRP A 122 -0.92 -0.38 13.18
C TRP A 122 -1.68 -1.66 13.49
N SER A 123 -2.86 -1.51 14.08
CA SER A 123 -3.72 -2.66 14.41
C SER A 123 -4.70 -3.02 13.31
N TYR A 124 -4.83 -2.14 12.31
CA TYR A 124 -5.85 -2.30 11.28
C TYR A 124 -5.45 -1.56 10.01
N GLU A 125 -5.67 -2.21 8.87
CA GLU A 125 -5.67 -1.55 7.55
C GLU A 125 -6.84 -2.07 6.73
N GLU A 126 -7.47 -1.14 5.99
CA GLU A 126 -8.51 -1.50 5.04
C GLU A 126 -8.30 -0.71 3.76
N ASP A 127 -8.21 -1.42 2.63
CA ASP A 127 -8.02 -0.84 1.30
C ASP A 127 -9.27 -1.01 0.47
N ILE A 128 -9.78 0.11 -0.07
CA ILE A 128 -10.99 0.14 -0.90
C ILE A 128 -10.64 0.71 -2.26
N TYR A 129 -10.94 -0.02 -3.30
CA TYR A 129 -10.71 0.40 -4.68
C TYR A 129 -11.63 -0.33 -5.66
N ASN A 130 -11.60 0.10 -6.92
CA ASN A 130 -12.33 -0.55 -7.99
C ASN A 130 -11.39 -1.49 -8.76
N PRO A 131 -11.52 -2.82 -8.61
CA PRO A 131 -10.63 -3.77 -9.29
C PRO A 131 -10.67 -3.67 -10.82
N MET A 132 -11.81 -3.26 -11.38
CA MET A 132 -11.94 -3.10 -12.83
C MET A 132 -11.04 -1.98 -13.35
N ARG A 133 -10.90 -0.89 -12.60
CA ARG A 133 -10.02 0.21 -12.97
C ARG A 133 -8.55 -0.20 -12.87
N PHE A 134 -8.20 -0.98 -11.87
CA PHE A 134 -6.85 -1.55 -11.76
C PHE A 134 -6.53 -2.43 -12.97
N GLY A 135 -7.43 -3.31 -13.35
CA GLY A 135 -7.26 -4.15 -14.53
C GLY A 135 -7.06 -3.35 -15.81
N ALA A 136 -7.86 -2.29 -16.00
CA ALA A 136 -7.72 -1.40 -17.16
C ALA A 136 -6.36 -0.66 -17.16
N MET A 137 -5.93 -0.17 -16.00
CA MET A 137 -4.63 0.50 -15.84
C MET A 137 -3.46 -0.44 -16.18
N VAL A 138 -3.50 -1.67 -15.68
CA VAL A 138 -2.47 -2.67 -15.98
C VAL A 138 -2.45 -3.01 -17.46
N ALA A 139 -3.60 -3.13 -18.11
CA ALA A 139 -3.69 -3.40 -19.54
C ALA A 139 -3.07 -2.26 -20.38
N GLU A 140 -3.32 -1.01 -19.98
CA GLU A 140 -2.72 0.16 -20.64
C GLU A 140 -1.19 0.17 -20.46
N TRP A 141 -0.71 -0.13 -19.25
CA TRP A 141 0.72 -0.25 -18.98
C TRP A 141 1.38 -1.35 -19.84
N GLU A 142 0.74 -2.51 -19.91
CA GLU A 142 1.24 -3.63 -20.69
C GLU A 142 1.33 -3.28 -22.18
N ALA A 143 0.32 -2.58 -22.71
CA ALA A 143 0.34 -2.09 -24.12
C ALA A 143 1.49 -1.11 -24.34
N ALA A 144 1.71 -0.17 -23.41
CA ALA A 144 2.81 0.78 -23.51
C ALA A 144 4.17 0.07 -23.45
N ARG A 145 4.30 -0.94 -22.57
CA ARG A 145 5.52 -1.75 -22.44
C ARG A 145 5.86 -2.49 -23.73
N LYS A 146 4.86 -3.11 -24.34
CA LYS A 146 5.03 -3.82 -25.62
C LYS A 146 5.40 -2.86 -26.76
N ALA A 147 4.74 -1.71 -26.82
CA ALA A 147 5.04 -0.70 -27.83
C ALA A 147 6.46 -0.15 -27.69
N ALA A 148 6.91 0.13 -26.46
CA ALA A 148 8.27 0.60 -26.20
C ALA A 148 9.33 -0.44 -26.57
N ALA A 149 9.06 -1.73 -26.33
CA ALA A 149 9.99 -2.82 -26.67
C ALA A 149 10.09 -3.05 -28.18
N ALA A 150 9.06 -2.69 -28.96
CA ALA A 150 9.03 -2.87 -30.41
C ALA A 150 9.65 -1.68 -31.18
N GLY A 151 9.83 -0.55 -30.48
CA GLY A 151 10.35 0.69 -31.06
C GLY A 151 11.86 0.74 -31.21
#